data_03d38d0915e89ca25f98d8733a0def29
#
_entry.id   03d38d0915e89ca25f98d8733a0def29
#
_cell.length_a   1.000
_cell.length_b   1.000
_cell.length_c   1.000
_cell.angle_alpha   90.00
_cell.angle_beta   90.00
_cell.angle_gamma   90.00
#
_symmetry.space_group_name_H-M   'P 1'
#
loop_
_entity.id
_entity.type
_entity.pdbx_description
1 polymer ?
#
loop_
_entity_poly.entity_id
_entity_poly.type
_entity_poly.pdbx_seq_one_letter_code
_entity_poly.pdbx_strand_id
1 'polypeptide(L)'
;MTTISGKTTLIAHIGYPTESFKAPMIYNPWFEAHGIDALVVPMGVKPEDFEAFFPLVFRMSNIRGALVTMPHKVTTMALVDELTPAARIAGACNAVRKEADGRLIGDQFDGAGFVRGVQRKGCKLEGARALVSGSGGVGSAIAASLAAAGVAELSLFDTRAESAEALGERLKAHYPALRVTSGSKDPAGHDLVVNATPLGMKADDPLPFDIDRIAPSTFVGEVVMKSEYTPLLRAAKNKGCAVQVGTDMLFEMIPAYLEFFGYGTATPDELRATARVAY
;
A
#
# COMPACT_ATOMS: atom_id res chain seq x y z
N MET A 1 19.74 -16.09 -14.02
CA MET A 1 18.76 -16.80 -13.13
C MET A 1 19.45 -17.05 -11.81
N THR A 2 18.93 -16.51 -10.71
CA THR A 2 19.51 -16.73 -9.36
C THR A 2 19.53 -18.23 -9.06
N THR A 3 20.68 -18.76 -8.65
CA THR A 3 20.76 -20.16 -8.21
C THR A 3 20.16 -20.28 -6.83
N ILE A 4 19.01 -20.95 -6.72
CA ILE A 4 18.35 -21.22 -5.44
C ILE A 4 19.08 -22.36 -4.75
N SER A 5 19.48 -22.17 -3.51
CA SER A 5 20.19 -23.17 -2.69
C SER A 5 19.59 -23.26 -1.29
N GLY A 6 20.10 -24.19 -0.47
CA GLY A 6 19.71 -24.28 0.94
C GLY A 6 20.10 -23.07 1.80
N LYS A 7 20.85 -22.12 1.26
CA LYS A 7 21.23 -20.86 1.93
C LYS A 7 20.34 -19.69 1.56
N THR A 8 19.51 -19.85 0.50
CA THR A 8 18.65 -18.77 0.00
C THR A 8 17.67 -18.31 1.07
N THR A 9 17.68 -17.03 1.36
CA THR A 9 16.77 -16.39 2.32
C THR A 9 15.42 -16.12 1.66
N LEU A 10 14.34 -16.32 2.40
CA LEU A 10 12.98 -16.12 1.91
C LEU A 10 12.31 -14.91 2.60
N ILE A 11 11.59 -14.14 1.81
CA ILE A 11 10.58 -13.19 2.25
C ILE A 11 9.24 -13.74 1.76
N ALA A 12 8.35 -14.08 2.67
CA ALA A 12 7.00 -14.51 2.33
C ALA A 12 6.19 -13.33 1.79
N HIS A 13 5.46 -13.49 0.68
CA HIS A 13 4.49 -12.50 0.23
C HIS A 13 3.09 -13.11 0.37
N ILE A 14 2.44 -12.81 1.51
CA ILE A 14 1.24 -13.49 1.98
C ILE A 14 -0.02 -12.67 1.65
N GLY A 15 -1.00 -13.31 1.06
CA GLY A 15 -2.31 -12.72 0.75
C GLY A 15 -3.19 -13.66 -0.05
N TYR A 16 -4.36 -13.21 -0.50
CA TYR A 16 -5.27 -14.02 -1.30
C TYR A 16 -6.24 -13.13 -2.11
N PRO A 17 -6.46 -13.41 -3.42
CA PRO A 17 -5.71 -14.35 -4.26
C PRO A 17 -4.33 -13.80 -4.67
N THR A 18 -3.43 -14.66 -5.18
CA THR A 18 -2.02 -14.31 -5.47
C THR A 18 -1.77 -13.76 -6.89
N GLU A 19 -2.71 -13.92 -7.81
CA GLU A 19 -2.53 -13.62 -9.24
C GLU A 19 -2.22 -12.13 -9.52
N SER A 20 -2.63 -11.26 -8.61
CA SER A 20 -2.37 -9.82 -8.73
C SER A 20 -1.05 -9.35 -8.11
N PHE A 21 -0.26 -10.25 -7.52
CA PHE A 21 0.98 -9.89 -6.82
C PHE A 21 2.06 -9.44 -7.80
N LYS A 22 2.47 -8.18 -7.69
CA LYS A 22 3.52 -7.58 -8.53
C LYS A 22 4.89 -7.54 -7.84
N ALA A 23 4.92 -7.54 -6.50
CA ALA A 23 6.16 -7.42 -5.75
C ALA A 23 7.25 -8.45 -6.16
N PRO A 24 6.98 -9.74 -6.34
CA PRO A 24 8.01 -10.70 -6.77
C PRO A 24 8.69 -10.32 -8.08
N MET A 25 7.97 -9.66 -9.00
CA MET A 25 8.48 -9.21 -10.30
C MET A 25 9.37 -7.96 -10.23
N ILE A 26 9.45 -7.34 -9.06
CA ILE A 26 10.31 -6.17 -8.79
C ILE A 26 11.49 -6.59 -7.90
N TYR A 27 11.21 -7.23 -6.74
CA TYR A 27 12.25 -7.61 -5.79
C TYR A 27 13.20 -8.67 -6.35
N ASN A 28 12.69 -9.75 -6.94
CA ASN A 28 13.56 -10.85 -7.36
C ASN A 28 14.54 -10.46 -8.46
N PRO A 29 14.15 -9.71 -9.53
CA PRO A 29 15.12 -9.18 -10.48
C PRO A 29 16.13 -8.22 -9.86
N TRP A 30 15.72 -7.41 -8.89
CA TRP A 30 16.63 -6.50 -8.20
C TRP A 30 17.63 -7.28 -7.33
N PHE A 31 17.20 -8.29 -6.57
CA PHE A 31 18.08 -9.18 -5.82
C PHE A 31 19.09 -9.89 -6.73
N GLU A 32 18.62 -10.40 -7.89
CA GLU A 32 19.47 -11.03 -8.89
C GLU A 32 20.55 -10.06 -9.41
N ALA A 33 20.19 -8.83 -9.76
CA ALA A 33 21.11 -7.81 -10.27
C ALA A 33 22.16 -7.38 -9.23
N HIS A 34 21.84 -7.48 -7.94
CA HIS A 34 22.74 -7.08 -6.85
C HIS A 34 23.45 -8.25 -6.14
N GLY A 35 23.30 -9.48 -6.67
CA GLY A 35 23.94 -10.68 -6.09
C GLY A 35 23.43 -11.03 -4.69
N ILE A 36 22.21 -10.62 -4.34
CA ILE A 36 21.58 -10.91 -3.05
C ILE A 36 20.89 -12.27 -3.11
N ASP A 37 21.33 -13.22 -2.27
CA ASP A 37 20.74 -14.57 -2.19
C ASP A 37 19.44 -14.56 -1.37
N ALA A 38 18.42 -13.92 -1.94
CA ALA A 38 17.10 -13.81 -1.34
C ALA A 38 16.00 -13.89 -2.41
N LEU A 39 14.80 -14.32 -2.00
CA LEU A 39 13.62 -14.42 -2.86
C LEU A 39 12.38 -13.93 -2.12
N VAL A 40 11.57 -13.13 -2.80
CA VAL A 40 10.17 -12.87 -2.43
C VAL A 40 9.30 -13.95 -3.06
N VAL A 41 8.61 -14.73 -2.23
CA VAL A 41 7.83 -15.91 -2.64
C VAL A 41 6.34 -15.66 -2.37
N PRO A 42 5.47 -15.69 -3.41
CA PRO A 42 4.03 -15.53 -3.21
C PRO A 42 3.45 -16.75 -2.49
N MET A 43 2.64 -16.49 -1.46
CA MET A 43 1.97 -17.51 -0.64
C MET A 43 0.49 -17.16 -0.51
N GLY A 44 -0.36 -17.95 -1.20
CA GLY A 44 -1.80 -17.78 -1.17
C GLY A 44 -2.40 -18.42 0.08
N VAL A 45 -2.93 -17.61 0.99
CA VAL A 45 -3.54 -18.07 2.24
C VAL A 45 -4.92 -17.45 2.37
N LYS A 46 -5.95 -18.28 2.52
CA LYS A 46 -7.32 -17.81 2.73
C LYS A 46 -7.50 -17.19 4.10
N PRO A 47 -8.51 -16.29 4.28
CA PRO A 47 -8.75 -15.63 5.56
C PRO A 47 -8.91 -16.60 6.75
N GLU A 48 -9.63 -17.70 6.53
CA GLU A 48 -9.92 -18.71 7.56
C GLU A 48 -8.68 -19.46 8.05
N ASP A 49 -7.63 -19.55 7.22
CA ASP A 49 -6.41 -20.29 7.54
C ASP A 49 -5.28 -19.37 8.04
N PHE A 50 -5.42 -18.04 7.89
CA PHE A 50 -4.30 -17.11 8.05
C PHE A 50 -3.73 -17.07 9.47
N GLU A 51 -4.58 -17.01 10.50
CA GLU A 51 -4.13 -16.93 11.90
C GLU A 51 -3.34 -18.17 12.34
N ALA A 52 -3.74 -19.35 11.84
CA ALA A 52 -3.02 -20.58 12.12
C ALA A 52 -1.73 -20.71 11.30
N PHE A 53 -1.74 -20.24 10.05
CA PHE A 53 -0.61 -20.35 9.12
C PHE A 53 0.51 -19.34 9.46
N PHE A 54 0.17 -18.10 9.79
CA PHE A 54 1.13 -17.00 9.90
C PHE A 54 2.27 -17.28 10.88
N PRO A 55 2.04 -17.75 12.13
CA PRO A 55 3.11 -18.08 13.05
C PRO A 55 4.02 -19.22 12.56
N LEU A 56 3.47 -20.18 11.78
CA LEU A 56 4.23 -21.32 11.28
C LEU A 56 5.26 -20.92 10.23
N VAL A 57 4.97 -19.91 9.40
CA VAL A 57 5.92 -19.36 8.43
C VAL A 57 7.20 -18.90 9.14
N PHE A 58 7.04 -18.21 10.27
CA PHE A 58 8.18 -17.68 11.03
C PHE A 58 8.97 -18.74 11.83
N ARG A 59 8.47 -19.99 11.89
CA ARG A 59 9.24 -21.11 12.44
C ARG A 59 10.29 -21.66 11.47
N MET A 60 10.21 -21.32 10.18
CA MET A 60 11.24 -21.71 9.21
C MET A 60 12.56 -20.96 9.50
N SER A 61 13.69 -21.67 9.31
CA SER A 61 15.02 -21.14 9.64
C SER A 61 15.52 -20.09 8.66
N ASN A 62 15.07 -20.15 7.40
CA ASN A 62 15.51 -19.26 6.33
C ASN A 62 14.51 -18.15 5.97
N ILE A 63 13.48 -17.94 6.78
CA ILE A 63 12.53 -16.81 6.61
C ILE A 63 13.11 -15.56 7.27
N ARG A 64 13.20 -14.46 6.53
CA ARG A 64 13.64 -13.15 7.01
C ARG A 64 12.47 -12.30 7.49
N GLY A 65 11.33 -12.41 6.82
CA GLY A 65 10.15 -11.62 7.09
C GLY A 65 9.03 -11.92 6.11
N ALA A 66 8.01 -11.09 6.15
CA ALA A 66 6.87 -11.18 5.25
C ALA A 66 6.40 -9.81 4.74
N LEU A 67 6.03 -9.77 3.46
CA LEU A 67 5.12 -8.79 2.89
C LEU A 67 3.71 -9.32 3.09
N VAL A 68 2.84 -8.52 3.68
CA VAL A 68 1.44 -8.91 3.90
C VAL A 68 0.52 -8.03 3.06
N THR A 69 -0.34 -8.65 2.28
CA THR A 69 -1.32 -7.93 1.47
C THR A 69 -2.75 -8.35 1.82
N MET A 70 -3.72 -7.87 1.05
CA MET A 70 -5.13 -8.19 1.32
C MET A 70 -5.37 -9.72 1.31
N PRO A 71 -6.29 -10.22 2.16
CA PRO A 71 -7.12 -9.44 3.10
C PRO A 71 -6.52 -9.30 4.50
N HIS A 72 -5.25 -9.63 4.73
CA HIS A 72 -4.66 -9.97 6.03
C HIS A 72 -4.05 -8.80 6.82
N LYS A 73 -3.88 -7.60 6.21
CA LYS A 73 -3.15 -6.47 6.81
C LYS A 73 -3.66 -6.05 8.21
N VAL A 74 -4.97 -6.12 8.44
CA VAL A 74 -5.57 -5.77 9.74
C VAL A 74 -5.34 -6.89 10.75
N THR A 75 -5.61 -8.15 10.37
CA THR A 75 -5.44 -9.32 11.24
C THR A 75 -3.98 -9.48 11.69
N THR A 76 -3.01 -9.16 10.82
CA THR A 76 -1.58 -9.24 11.12
C THR A 76 -1.19 -8.43 12.36
N MET A 77 -1.89 -7.33 12.67
CA MET A 77 -1.58 -6.50 13.83
C MET A 77 -1.64 -7.25 15.16
N ALA A 78 -2.53 -8.25 15.27
CA ALA A 78 -2.68 -9.06 16.48
C ALA A 78 -1.69 -10.25 16.53
N LEU A 79 -0.94 -10.50 15.44
CA LEU A 79 -0.06 -11.66 15.29
C LEU A 79 1.43 -11.31 15.36
N VAL A 80 1.77 -10.06 15.63
CA VAL A 80 3.14 -9.59 15.81
C VAL A 80 3.39 -9.12 17.24
N ASP A 81 4.65 -9.17 17.68
CA ASP A 81 5.02 -8.81 19.06
C ASP A 81 5.09 -7.29 19.26
N GLU A 82 5.46 -6.56 18.21
CA GLU A 82 5.60 -5.10 18.25
C GLU A 82 5.12 -4.47 16.95
N LEU A 83 4.48 -3.30 17.06
CA LEU A 83 4.04 -2.49 15.93
C LEU A 83 4.73 -1.13 15.95
N THR A 84 5.17 -0.67 14.78
CA THR A 84 5.65 0.71 14.64
C THR A 84 4.51 1.72 14.82
N PRO A 85 4.81 3.00 15.10
CA PRO A 85 3.80 4.06 15.13
C PRO A 85 2.98 4.13 13.83
N ALA A 86 3.62 3.96 12.66
CA ALA A 86 2.94 3.99 11.37
C ALA A 86 1.87 2.90 11.26
N ALA A 87 2.18 1.66 11.63
CA ALA A 87 1.23 0.56 11.63
C ALA A 87 0.08 0.79 12.62
N ARG A 88 0.37 1.32 13.83
CA ARG A 88 -0.66 1.63 14.84
C ARG A 88 -1.65 2.70 14.36
N ILE A 89 -1.15 3.80 13.80
CA ILE A 89 -1.99 4.90 13.29
C ILE A 89 -2.85 4.42 12.12
N ALA A 90 -2.24 3.69 11.18
CA ALA A 90 -2.95 3.11 10.05
C ALA A 90 -3.99 2.06 10.48
N GLY A 91 -3.78 1.35 11.60
CA GLY A 91 -4.59 0.21 11.98
C GLY A 91 -4.42 -0.97 11.02
N ALA A 92 -3.23 -1.09 10.42
CA ALA A 92 -2.90 -2.15 9.46
C ALA A 92 -1.38 -2.35 9.39
N CYS A 93 -0.96 -3.59 9.11
CA CYS A 93 0.45 -3.99 8.99
C CYS A 93 0.65 -4.69 7.63
N ASN A 94 1.62 -4.21 6.82
CA ASN A 94 1.92 -4.82 5.52
C ASN A 94 3.35 -5.37 5.42
N ALA A 95 4.16 -5.18 6.46
CA ALA A 95 5.52 -5.67 6.56
C ALA A 95 5.76 -6.30 7.92
N VAL A 96 6.35 -7.48 7.97
CA VAL A 96 6.73 -8.15 9.22
C VAL A 96 8.17 -8.62 9.12
N ARG A 97 9.03 -8.15 10.03
CA ARG A 97 10.41 -8.59 10.15
C ARG A 97 10.57 -9.50 11.35
N LYS A 98 11.33 -10.58 11.15
CA LYS A 98 11.74 -11.48 12.22
C LYS A 98 13.08 -11.03 12.78
N GLU A 99 13.14 -10.73 14.06
CA GLU A 99 14.38 -10.41 14.77
C GLU A 99 15.20 -11.66 15.11
N ALA A 100 16.45 -11.46 15.54
CA ALA A 100 17.35 -12.54 15.89
C ALA A 100 16.86 -13.36 17.11
N ASP A 101 16.13 -12.73 18.01
CA ASP A 101 15.51 -13.36 19.19
C ASP A 101 14.16 -14.03 18.89
N GLY A 102 13.71 -13.94 17.64
CA GLY A 102 12.48 -14.54 17.16
C GLY A 102 11.25 -13.62 17.23
N ARG A 103 11.34 -12.44 17.85
CA ARG A 103 10.24 -11.46 17.86
C ARG A 103 9.88 -10.99 16.46
N LEU A 104 8.61 -10.70 16.28
CA LEU A 104 8.04 -10.20 15.03
C LEU A 104 7.72 -8.71 15.16
N ILE A 105 8.35 -7.89 14.34
CA ILE A 105 8.10 -6.44 14.27
C ILE A 105 7.25 -6.15 13.06
N GLY A 106 6.10 -5.52 13.26
CA GLY A 106 5.17 -5.13 12.20
C GLY A 106 5.27 -3.65 11.83
N ASP A 107 5.25 -3.34 10.54
CA ASP A 107 5.27 -1.97 10.00
C ASP A 107 4.29 -1.79 8.84
N GLN A 108 4.14 -0.53 8.37
CA GLN A 108 3.21 -0.17 7.30
C GLN A 108 3.84 0.85 6.34
N PHE A 109 4.06 0.44 5.09
CA PHE A 109 4.74 1.27 4.07
C PHE A 109 3.84 1.73 2.91
N ASP A 110 2.62 1.17 2.74
CA ASP A 110 1.73 1.54 1.61
C ASP A 110 1.48 3.04 1.55
N GLY A 111 1.14 3.64 2.67
CA GLY A 111 0.80 5.05 2.72
C GLY A 111 1.97 5.96 2.40
N ALA A 112 3.15 5.67 2.95
CA ALA A 112 4.36 6.42 2.66
C ALA A 112 4.76 6.29 1.19
N GLY A 113 4.64 5.10 0.60
CA GLY A 113 4.89 4.87 -0.82
C GLY A 113 3.91 5.65 -1.71
N PHE A 114 2.62 5.64 -1.37
CA PHE A 114 1.62 6.42 -2.10
C PHE A 114 1.92 7.92 -2.08
N VAL A 115 2.18 8.48 -0.89
CA VAL A 115 2.48 9.91 -0.70
C VAL A 115 3.72 10.33 -1.46
N ARG A 116 4.83 9.57 -1.39
CA ARG A 116 6.03 9.85 -2.17
C ARG A 116 5.75 9.86 -3.68
N GLY A 117 4.96 8.91 -4.15
CA GLY A 117 4.62 8.81 -5.56
C GLY A 117 3.82 10.00 -6.07
N VAL A 118 2.79 10.47 -5.36
CA VAL A 118 2.02 11.65 -5.76
C VAL A 118 2.87 12.92 -5.69
N GLN A 119 3.72 13.06 -4.67
CA GLN A 119 4.64 14.21 -4.53
C GLN A 119 5.68 14.24 -5.67
N ARG A 120 6.26 13.09 -6.03
CA ARG A 120 7.20 12.97 -7.15
C ARG A 120 6.56 13.39 -8.48
N LYS A 121 5.24 13.22 -8.63
CA LYS A 121 4.46 13.67 -9.79
C LYS A 121 3.92 15.09 -9.67
N GLY A 122 4.38 15.85 -8.66
CA GLY A 122 4.07 17.27 -8.50
C GLY A 122 2.81 17.57 -7.70
N CYS A 123 2.16 16.59 -7.08
CA CYS A 123 1.03 16.85 -6.18
C CYS A 123 1.55 17.53 -4.90
N LYS A 124 1.02 18.71 -4.61
CA LYS A 124 1.31 19.46 -3.37
C LYS A 124 0.33 19.03 -2.30
N LEU A 125 0.83 18.53 -1.18
CA LEU A 125 -0.01 17.99 -0.10
C LEU A 125 -0.17 18.93 1.07
N GLU A 126 0.81 19.77 1.36
CA GLU A 126 0.73 20.75 2.45
C GLU A 126 -0.46 21.69 2.23
N GLY A 127 -1.38 21.73 3.18
CA GLY A 127 -2.60 22.52 3.12
C GLY A 127 -3.68 22.02 2.17
N ALA A 128 -3.46 20.90 1.46
CA ALA A 128 -4.40 20.38 0.46
C ALA A 128 -5.66 19.76 1.11
N ARG A 129 -6.71 19.65 0.29
CA ARG A 129 -7.94 18.91 0.60
C ARG A 129 -7.91 17.59 -0.15
N ALA A 130 -7.95 16.47 0.59
CA ALA A 130 -7.89 15.15 0.01
C ALA A 130 -9.15 14.33 0.31
N LEU A 131 -9.57 13.49 -0.65
CA LEU A 131 -10.62 12.49 -0.47
C LEU A 131 -10.01 11.10 -0.65
N VAL A 132 -10.23 10.20 0.32
CA VAL A 132 -9.85 8.80 0.22
C VAL A 132 -11.12 7.95 0.25
N SER A 133 -11.38 7.22 -0.83
CA SER A 133 -12.43 6.21 -0.91
C SER A 133 -11.84 4.83 -0.65
N GLY A 134 -12.37 4.16 0.37
CA GLY A 134 -11.86 2.91 0.95
C GLY A 134 -11.08 3.17 2.24
N SER A 135 -11.57 2.60 3.35
CA SER A 135 -10.97 2.71 4.69
C SER A 135 -10.46 1.36 5.21
N GLY A 136 -10.13 0.45 4.27
CA GLY A 136 -9.43 -0.80 4.56
C GLY A 136 -7.93 -0.57 4.83
N GLY A 137 -7.15 -1.65 4.91
CA GLY A 137 -5.72 -1.57 5.29
C GLY A 137 -4.89 -0.59 4.48
N VAL A 138 -5.06 -0.53 3.14
CA VAL A 138 -4.32 0.42 2.27
C VAL A 138 -4.87 1.84 2.42
N GLY A 139 -6.20 2.01 2.38
CA GLY A 139 -6.82 3.34 2.50
C GLY A 139 -6.52 4.00 3.85
N SER A 140 -6.52 3.22 4.93
CA SER A 140 -6.13 3.71 6.26
C SER A 140 -4.67 4.15 6.31
N ALA A 141 -3.77 3.39 5.68
CA ALA A 141 -2.36 3.74 5.59
C ALA A 141 -2.13 5.02 4.78
N ILE A 142 -2.82 5.15 3.63
CA ILE A 142 -2.75 6.36 2.79
C ILE A 142 -3.29 7.57 3.54
N ALA A 143 -4.45 7.44 4.20
CA ALA A 143 -5.05 8.51 4.99
C ALA A 143 -4.12 8.99 6.11
N ALA A 144 -3.49 8.06 6.85
CA ALA A 144 -2.50 8.37 7.88
C ALA A 144 -1.27 9.11 7.30
N SER A 145 -0.77 8.66 6.15
CA SER A 145 0.40 9.29 5.52
C SER A 145 0.08 10.64 4.89
N LEU A 146 -1.12 10.85 4.37
CA LEU A 146 -1.59 12.15 3.91
C LEU A 146 -1.70 13.15 5.08
N ALA A 147 -2.23 12.69 6.22
CA ALA A 147 -2.27 13.50 7.45
C ALA A 147 -0.86 13.91 7.90
N ALA A 148 0.09 12.97 7.90
CA ALA A 148 1.49 13.24 8.23
C ALA A 148 2.16 14.19 7.22
N ALA A 149 1.73 14.18 5.95
CA ALA A 149 2.22 15.06 4.89
C ALA A 149 1.61 16.47 4.91
N GLY A 150 0.77 16.80 5.90
CA GLY A 150 0.26 18.14 6.14
C GLY A 150 -0.98 18.52 5.32
N VAL A 151 -1.80 17.56 4.86
CA VAL A 151 -3.10 17.92 4.28
C VAL A 151 -3.96 18.64 5.33
N ALA A 152 -4.67 19.69 4.94
CA ALA A 152 -5.51 20.48 5.86
C ALA A 152 -6.87 19.80 6.12
N GLU A 153 -7.38 19.10 5.11
CA GLU A 153 -8.68 18.44 5.18
C GLU A 153 -8.61 17.04 4.54
N LEU A 154 -9.21 16.07 5.21
CA LEU A 154 -9.30 14.70 4.76
C LEU A 154 -10.75 14.21 4.82
N SER A 155 -11.33 13.94 3.66
CA SER A 155 -12.64 13.32 3.53
C SER A 155 -12.45 11.81 3.37
N LEU A 156 -13.18 11.02 4.17
CA LEU A 156 -13.10 9.57 4.18
C LEU A 156 -14.43 8.97 3.75
N PHE A 157 -14.37 7.99 2.87
CA PHE A 157 -15.53 7.22 2.48
C PHE A 157 -15.23 5.72 2.49
N ASP A 158 -16.17 4.96 3.03
CA ASP A 158 -16.22 3.50 2.89
C ASP A 158 -17.68 3.07 2.80
N THR A 159 -17.95 1.96 2.15
CA THR A 159 -19.30 1.35 2.12
C THR A 159 -19.74 0.89 3.51
N ARG A 160 -18.78 0.59 4.38
CA ARG A 160 -18.99 0.39 5.81
C ARG A 160 -18.67 1.69 6.53
N ALA A 161 -19.68 2.48 6.84
CA ALA A 161 -19.52 3.80 7.45
C ALA A 161 -18.63 3.77 8.70
N GLU A 162 -18.80 2.75 9.54
CA GLU A 162 -18.05 2.58 10.79
C GLU A 162 -16.53 2.48 10.54
N SER A 163 -16.11 1.94 9.39
CA SER A 163 -14.68 1.84 9.03
C SER A 163 -14.07 3.22 8.78
N ALA A 164 -14.80 4.09 8.07
CA ALA A 164 -14.37 5.48 7.80
C ALA A 164 -14.40 6.33 9.09
N GLU A 165 -15.42 6.18 9.90
CA GLU A 165 -15.55 6.88 11.19
C GLU A 165 -14.43 6.50 12.16
N ALA A 166 -14.20 5.21 12.37
CA ALA A 166 -13.13 4.72 13.24
C ALA A 166 -11.73 5.16 12.78
N LEU A 167 -11.50 5.20 11.46
CA LEU A 167 -10.27 5.78 10.90
C LEU A 167 -10.18 7.27 11.21
N GLY A 168 -11.27 8.00 11.00
CA GLY A 168 -11.35 9.44 11.28
C GLY A 168 -11.01 9.76 12.75
N GLU A 169 -11.53 9.00 13.70
CA GLU A 169 -11.24 9.19 15.13
C GLU A 169 -9.77 8.92 15.45
N ARG A 170 -9.16 7.85 14.89
CA ARG A 170 -7.72 7.61 15.06
C ARG A 170 -6.87 8.74 14.51
N LEU A 171 -7.22 9.27 13.33
CA LEU A 171 -6.49 10.38 12.72
C LEU A 171 -6.59 11.67 13.54
N LYS A 172 -7.78 12.03 14.02
CA LYS A 172 -7.98 13.21 14.90
C LYS A 172 -7.18 13.11 16.18
N ALA A 173 -7.10 11.91 16.78
CA ALA A 173 -6.33 11.68 17.99
C ALA A 173 -4.81 11.93 17.81
N HIS A 174 -4.28 11.61 16.62
CA HIS A 174 -2.85 11.79 16.30
C HIS A 174 -2.53 13.13 15.62
N TYR A 175 -3.49 13.72 14.90
CA TYR A 175 -3.34 14.95 14.13
C TYR A 175 -4.47 15.94 14.49
N PRO A 176 -4.41 16.62 15.67
CA PRO A 176 -5.51 17.45 16.15
C PRO A 176 -5.86 18.66 15.25
N ALA A 177 -4.91 19.12 14.43
CA ALA A 177 -5.13 20.22 13.48
C ALA A 177 -5.79 19.77 12.18
N LEU A 178 -5.85 18.47 11.89
CA LEU A 178 -6.44 17.92 10.68
C LEU A 178 -7.97 17.98 10.75
N ARG A 179 -8.61 18.58 9.75
CA ARG A 179 -10.06 18.48 9.58
C ARG A 179 -10.41 17.15 8.92
N VAL A 180 -11.15 16.30 9.62
CA VAL A 180 -11.59 15.00 9.08
C VAL A 180 -13.11 14.98 8.99
N THR A 181 -13.61 14.62 7.81
CA THR A 181 -15.04 14.36 7.54
C THR A 181 -15.21 12.92 7.01
N SER A 182 -16.40 12.35 7.19
CA SER A 182 -16.73 11.02 6.68
C SER A 182 -18.12 10.98 6.05
N GLY A 183 -18.37 9.94 5.22
CA GLY A 183 -19.68 9.63 4.67
C GLY A 183 -19.96 10.15 3.25
N SER A 184 -19.14 11.06 2.69
CA SER A 184 -19.29 11.52 1.31
C SER A 184 -18.14 11.02 0.44
N LYS A 185 -18.45 10.56 -0.78
CA LYS A 185 -17.49 10.25 -1.84
C LYS A 185 -17.50 11.30 -2.96
N ASP A 186 -18.07 12.47 -2.73
CA ASP A 186 -18.11 13.57 -3.72
C ASP A 186 -16.71 14.15 -3.91
N PRO A 187 -16.10 14.04 -5.12
CA PRO A 187 -14.75 14.51 -5.37
C PRO A 187 -14.65 16.02 -5.56
N ALA A 188 -15.79 16.73 -5.65
CA ALA A 188 -15.79 18.15 -5.94
C ALA A 188 -15.02 18.96 -4.90
N GLY A 189 -14.16 19.88 -5.37
CA GLY A 189 -13.40 20.79 -4.53
C GLY A 189 -12.24 20.15 -3.77
N HIS A 190 -11.86 18.91 -4.08
CA HIS A 190 -10.64 18.28 -3.55
C HIS A 190 -9.45 18.49 -4.50
N ASP A 191 -8.26 18.68 -3.92
CA ASP A 191 -7.00 18.80 -4.65
C ASP A 191 -6.44 17.43 -5.03
N LEU A 192 -6.72 16.40 -4.18
CA LEU A 192 -6.37 15.01 -4.39
C LEU A 192 -7.58 14.10 -4.14
N VAL A 193 -7.86 13.19 -5.06
CA VAL A 193 -8.81 12.10 -4.84
C VAL A 193 -8.13 10.75 -5.01
N VAL A 194 -8.39 9.82 -4.09
CA VAL A 194 -7.73 8.53 -4.01
C VAL A 194 -8.74 7.40 -4.03
N ASN A 195 -8.62 6.52 -5.02
CA ASN A 195 -9.31 5.22 -5.02
C ASN A 195 -8.46 4.17 -4.28
N ALA A 196 -8.81 3.90 -3.04
CA ALA A 196 -8.23 2.83 -2.24
C ALA A 196 -9.19 1.63 -2.09
N THR A 197 -10.19 1.52 -2.97
CA THR A 197 -11.15 0.42 -3.06
C THR A 197 -10.71 -0.62 -4.09
N PRO A 198 -11.33 -1.82 -4.13
CA PRO A 198 -11.14 -2.78 -5.21
C PRO A 198 -11.78 -2.38 -6.56
N LEU A 199 -12.55 -1.28 -6.63
CA LEU A 199 -13.22 -0.86 -7.87
C LEU A 199 -12.20 -0.53 -8.96
N GLY A 200 -12.37 -1.13 -10.13
CA GLY A 200 -11.43 -1.10 -11.25
C GLY A 200 -10.61 -2.39 -11.40
N MET A 201 -10.76 -3.37 -10.49
CA MET A 201 -10.16 -4.70 -10.64
C MET A 201 -10.92 -5.56 -11.66
N LYS A 202 -12.23 -5.33 -11.83
CA LYS A 202 -13.07 -6.02 -12.81
C LYS A 202 -13.50 -5.04 -13.90
N ALA A 203 -13.72 -5.56 -15.11
CA ALA A 203 -14.06 -4.73 -16.27
C ALA A 203 -15.43 -4.03 -16.14
N ASP A 204 -16.34 -4.62 -15.37
CA ASP A 204 -17.70 -4.14 -15.12
C ASP A 204 -17.85 -3.36 -13.80
N ASP A 205 -16.75 -3.12 -13.09
CA ASP A 205 -16.78 -2.29 -11.88
C ASP A 205 -17.24 -0.86 -12.21
N PRO A 206 -18.12 -0.26 -11.39
CA PRO A 206 -18.46 1.16 -11.52
C PRO A 206 -17.24 2.03 -11.17
N LEU A 207 -17.24 3.28 -11.65
CA LEU A 207 -16.24 4.25 -11.22
C LEU A 207 -16.43 4.56 -9.72
N PRO A 208 -15.32 4.66 -8.95
CA PRO A 208 -15.38 4.96 -7.51
C PRO A 208 -15.89 6.39 -7.23
N PHE A 209 -15.72 7.31 -8.18
CA PHE A 209 -16.13 8.70 -8.11
C PHE A 209 -16.94 9.11 -9.34
N ASP A 210 -17.76 10.15 -9.18
CA ASP A 210 -18.36 10.87 -10.30
C ASP A 210 -17.28 11.70 -11.00
N ILE A 211 -16.84 11.23 -12.17
CA ILE A 211 -15.75 11.87 -12.92
C ILE A 211 -16.12 13.29 -13.38
N ASP A 212 -17.40 13.57 -13.60
CA ASP A 212 -17.84 14.89 -14.06
C ASP A 212 -17.65 15.96 -12.98
N ARG A 213 -17.60 15.55 -11.73
CA ARG A 213 -17.37 16.43 -10.57
C ARG A 213 -15.89 16.61 -10.20
N ILE A 214 -14.98 15.90 -10.88
CA ILE A 214 -13.52 16.09 -10.70
C ILE A 214 -13.06 17.26 -11.56
N ALA A 215 -12.38 18.25 -10.96
CA ALA A 215 -11.79 19.35 -11.69
C ALA A 215 -10.50 18.92 -12.43
N PRO A 216 -10.15 19.52 -13.59
CA PRO A 216 -8.89 19.19 -14.29
C PRO A 216 -7.63 19.42 -13.45
N SER A 217 -7.69 20.30 -12.45
CA SER A 217 -6.58 20.56 -11.53
C SER A 217 -6.45 19.54 -10.40
N THR A 218 -7.45 18.68 -10.20
CA THR A 218 -7.42 17.64 -9.18
C THR A 218 -6.43 16.53 -9.56
N PHE A 219 -5.58 16.14 -8.63
CA PHE A 219 -4.75 14.94 -8.79
C PHE A 219 -5.57 13.68 -8.49
N VAL A 220 -5.47 12.65 -9.33
CA VAL A 220 -6.21 11.39 -9.15
C VAL A 220 -5.24 10.25 -8.96
N GLY A 221 -5.27 9.60 -7.79
CA GLY A 221 -4.45 8.44 -7.48
C GLY A 221 -5.28 7.19 -7.21
N GLU A 222 -4.69 6.01 -7.42
CA GLU A 222 -5.32 4.76 -7.03
C GLU A 222 -4.30 3.68 -6.68
N VAL A 223 -4.80 2.57 -6.11
CA VAL A 223 -3.98 1.43 -5.66
C VAL A 223 -4.23 0.16 -6.47
N VAL A 224 -5.13 0.20 -7.45
CA VAL A 224 -5.45 -0.95 -8.31
C VAL A 224 -4.27 -1.23 -9.25
N MET A 225 -3.88 -2.51 -9.35
CA MET A 225 -2.71 -2.95 -10.13
C MET A 225 -3.07 -3.97 -11.21
N LYS A 226 -4.36 -4.15 -11.50
CA LYS A 226 -4.85 -5.11 -12.51
C LYS A 226 -4.47 -4.70 -13.94
N SER A 227 -4.45 -3.38 -14.19
CA SER A 227 -3.96 -2.77 -15.42
C SER A 227 -3.20 -1.49 -15.06
N GLU A 228 -2.31 -1.03 -15.93
CA GLU A 228 -1.56 0.21 -15.70
C GLU A 228 -2.51 1.40 -15.56
N TYR A 229 -3.45 1.52 -16.49
CA TYR A 229 -4.49 2.57 -16.45
C TYR A 229 -5.87 1.93 -16.36
N THR A 230 -6.51 2.07 -15.22
CA THR A 230 -7.90 1.65 -15.00
C THR A 230 -8.88 2.58 -15.73
N PRO A 231 -10.18 2.24 -15.80
CA PRO A 231 -11.20 3.16 -16.32
C PRO A 231 -11.21 4.53 -15.62
N LEU A 232 -11.02 4.57 -14.29
CA LEU A 232 -10.92 5.82 -13.53
C LEU A 232 -9.76 6.70 -14.02
N LEU A 233 -8.55 6.13 -14.08
CA LEU A 233 -7.35 6.91 -14.46
C LEU A 233 -7.40 7.35 -15.93
N ARG A 234 -7.97 6.53 -16.82
CA ARG A 234 -8.21 6.95 -18.22
C ARG A 234 -9.16 8.14 -18.30
N ALA A 235 -10.28 8.08 -17.59
CA ALA A 235 -11.26 9.16 -17.56
C ALA A 235 -10.66 10.45 -16.96
N ALA A 236 -9.90 10.34 -15.86
CA ALA A 236 -9.20 11.47 -15.26
C ALA A 236 -8.17 12.13 -16.19
N LYS A 237 -7.35 11.32 -16.88
CA LYS A 237 -6.39 11.83 -17.89
C LYS A 237 -7.10 12.55 -19.05
N ASN A 238 -8.23 12.03 -19.53
CA ASN A 238 -9.01 12.66 -20.58
C ASN A 238 -9.57 14.03 -20.15
N LYS A 239 -9.78 14.26 -18.85
CA LYS A 239 -10.14 15.56 -18.27
C LYS A 239 -8.94 16.49 -18.05
N GLY A 240 -7.71 16.03 -18.27
CA GLY A 240 -6.49 16.80 -18.04
C GLY A 240 -5.92 16.65 -16.61
N CYS A 241 -6.44 15.76 -15.78
CA CYS A 241 -5.92 15.52 -14.44
C CYS A 241 -4.54 14.86 -14.47
N ALA A 242 -3.66 15.24 -13.56
CA ALA A 242 -2.49 14.45 -13.23
C ALA A 242 -2.91 13.18 -12.49
N VAL A 243 -2.22 12.05 -12.76
CA VAL A 243 -2.61 10.76 -12.22
C VAL A 243 -1.44 9.96 -11.67
N GLN A 244 -1.71 9.12 -10.66
CA GLN A 244 -0.80 8.09 -10.16
C GLN A 244 -1.41 6.70 -10.38
N VAL A 245 -0.66 5.82 -11.04
CA VAL A 245 -1.03 4.42 -11.22
C VAL A 245 -0.69 3.60 -9.97
N GLY A 246 -1.40 2.49 -9.75
CA GLY A 246 -1.21 1.68 -8.55
C GLY A 246 0.21 1.15 -8.36
N THR A 247 0.92 0.82 -9.45
CA THR A 247 2.31 0.33 -9.38
C THR A 247 3.32 1.38 -8.94
N ASP A 248 3.04 2.68 -9.09
CA ASP A 248 3.94 3.72 -8.60
C ASP A 248 4.13 3.63 -7.08
N MET A 249 3.05 3.34 -6.33
CA MET A 249 3.13 3.11 -4.89
C MET A 249 4.12 2.00 -4.55
N LEU A 250 4.15 0.89 -5.31
CA LEU A 250 5.10 -0.21 -5.08
C LEU A 250 6.55 0.26 -5.21
N PHE A 251 6.87 0.95 -6.31
CA PHE A 251 8.23 1.41 -6.56
C PHE A 251 8.72 2.41 -5.50
N GLU A 252 7.82 3.23 -4.98
CA GLU A 252 8.15 4.23 -3.96
C GLU A 252 8.23 3.65 -2.53
N MET A 253 7.59 2.51 -2.24
CA MET A 253 7.64 1.90 -0.91
C MET A 253 8.74 0.84 -0.77
N ILE A 254 9.16 0.18 -1.86
CA ILE A 254 10.15 -0.91 -1.82
C ILE A 254 11.48 -0.50 -1.18
N PRO A 255 12.05 0.71 -1.38
CA PRO A 255 13.25 1.12 -0.68
C PRO A 255 13.15 0.97 0.85
N ALA A 256 12.02 1.40 1.43
CA ALA A 256 11.79 1.27 2.87
C ALA A 256 11.67 -0.20 3.32
N TYR A 257 11.07 -1.06 2.51
CA TYR A 257 11.05 -2.49 2.79
C TYR A 257 12.44 -3.12 2.74
N LEU A 258 13.29 -2.76 1.76
CA LEU A 258 14.65 -3.27 1.67
C LEU A 258 15.46 -2.91 2.92
N GLU A 259 15.36 -1.67 3.38
CA GLU A 259 15.97 -1.19 4.63
C GLU A 259 15.41 -1.95 5.83
N PHE A 260 14.09 -2.11 5.91
CA PHE A 260 13.42 -2.82 6.99
C PHE A 260 13.85 -4.28 7.10
N PHE A 261 14.07 -4.97 5.98
CA PHE A 261 14.56 -6.35 5.97
C PHE A 261 16.09 -6.47 6.06
N GLY A 262 16.83 -5.36 6.02
CA GLY A 262 18.28 -5.34 6.13
C GLY A 262 19.03 -5.67 4.84
N TYR A 263 18.42 -5.39 3.67
CA TYR A 263 19.03 -5.58 2.35
C TYR A 263 19.62 -4.29 1.75
N GLY A 264 19.79 -3.25 2.55
CA GLY A 264 20.19 -1.92 2.07
C GLY A 264 19.03 -1.14 1.51
N THR A 265 19.29 -0.25 0.57
CA THR A 265 18.27 0.60 -0.07
C THR A 265 18.39 0.57 -1.58
N ALA A 266 17.37 1.07 -2.26
CA ALA A 266 17.35 1.29 -3.70
C ALA A 266 16.60 2.59 -4.01
N THR A 267 16.81 3.15 -5.19
CA THR A 267 15.93 4.20 -5.70
C THR A 267 14.77 3.58 -6.49
N PRO A 268 13.60 4.25 -6.58
CA PRO A 268 12.52 3.80 -7.44
C PRO A 268 12.93 3.61 -8.91
N ASP A 269 13.88 4.40 -9.40
CA ASP A 269 14.36 4.31 -10.79
C ASP A 269 15.24 3.07 -11.01
N GLU A 270 16.12 2.72 -10.07
CA GLU A 270 16.88 1.46 -10.10
C GLU A 270 15.95 0.24 -10.07
N LEU A 271 14.91 0.29 -9.23
CA LEU A 271 13.90 -0.77 -9.18
C LEU A 271 13.15 -0.90 -10.52
N ARG A 272 12.74 0.24 -11.14
CA ARG A 272 12.07 0.24 -12.45
C ARG A 272 12.97 -0.31 -13.55
N ALA A 273 14.28 -0.02 -13.51
CA ALA A 273 15.23 -0.48 -14.51
C ALA A 273 15.41 -2.01 -14.52
N THR A 274 15.24 -2.67 -13.37
CA THR A 274 15.38 -4.13 -13.24
C THR A 274 14.05 -4.88 -13.25
N ALA A 275 12.94 -4.22 -12.94
CA ALA A 275 11.62 -4.84 -12.78
C ALA A 275 11.12 -5.53 -14.06
N ARG A 276 10.41 -6.66 -13.86
CA ARG A 276 9.79 -7.45 -14.94
C ARG A 276 8.27 -7.49 -14.75
N VAL A 277 7.66 -6.32 -14.49
CA VAL A 277 6.22 -6.22 -14.21
C VAL A 277 5.41 -6.53 -15.46
N ALA A 278 4.47 -7.48 -15.34
CA ALA A 278 3.44 -7.79 -16.33
C ALA A 278 2.04 -7.49 -15.76
N TYR A 279 1.09 -7.14 -16.63
CA TYR A 279 -0.32 -6.85 -16.29
C TYR A 279 -1.25 -7.93 -16.81
#